data_e8637bfebbe2ff73269da47a84f93ebe
#
_entry.id   e8637bfebbe2ff73269da47a84f93ebe
#
_cell.length_a   1.000
_cell.length_b   1.000
_cell.length_c   1.000
_cell.angle_alpha   90.00
_cell.angle_beta   90.00
_cell.angle_gamma   90.00
#
_symmetry.space_group_name_H-M   'P 1'
#
loop_
_entity.id
_entity.type
_entity.pdbx_description
1 polymer ?
#
loop_
_entity_poly.entity_id
_entity_poly.type
_entity_poly.pdbx_seq_one_letter_code
_entity_poly.pdbx_strand_id
1 'polypeptide(L)'
;MPRNVQVFVIDDDEAVRRSLCWLIESADHATKAFPSADEFLVELPDTDGVGCIVTDVRMPGMSGIELLEELASRGSNLPVVVITGHGDVPLAVEAMRLGAIDFVEKPFEEKALLEVIECALEESEKRNLILSANAVVRKRFEGLSLREHEVLEKILSGTPNRRVAQALGITEKTVEAHRAHIMEKIGAGSFAELVTKAVQTGFQRNGN
;
A
#
# COMPACT_ATOMS: atom_id res chain seq x y z
N MET A 1 -18.95 2.15 -11.84
CA MET A 1 -19.36 1.15 -10.83
C MET A 1 -19.06 1.77 -9.48
N PRO A 2 -19.96 1.68 -8.48
CA PRO A 2 -19.63 2.16 -7.16
C PRO A 2 -18.37 1.41 -6.68
N ARG A 3 -17.33 2.14 -6.31
CA ARG A 3 -16.13 1.58 -5.72
C ARG A 3 -16.56 0.94 -4.40
N ASN A 4 -16.18 -0.30 -4.19
CA ASN A 4 -16.47 -1.01 -2.95
C ASN A 4 -15.51 -0.46 -1.86
N VAL A 5 -15.85 0.73 -1.35
CA VAL A 5 -15.13 1.37 -0.26
C VAL A 5 -15.66 0.77 1.03
N GLN A 6 -14.78 0.19 1.83
CA GLN A 6 -15.18 -0.49 3.07
C GLN A 6 -14.40 0.02 4.28
N VAL A 7 -15.11 0.35 5.35
CA VAL A 7 -14.52 0.69 6.66
C VAL A 7 -14.59 -0.54 7.56
N PHE A 8 -13.42 -1.00 8.01
CA PHE A 8 -13.30 -2.14 8.92
C PHE A 8 -13.30 -1.62 10.36
N VAL A 9 -14.30 -1.99 11.13
CA VAL A 9 -14.47 -1.56 12.53
C VAL A 9 -14.06 -2.68 13.46
N ILE A 10 -13.04 -2.46 14.31
CA ILE A 10 -12.48 -3.46 15.20
C ILE A 10 -12.55 -2.89 16.62
N ASP A 11 -13.39 -3.49 17.46
CA ASP A 11 -13.61 -3.08 18.86
C ASP A 11 -14.20 -4.29 19.59
N ASP A 12 -13.75 -4.62 20.80
CA ASP A 12 -14.25 -5.77 21.56
C ASP A 12 -15.63 -5.53 22.18
N ASP A 13 -15.99 -4.27 22.44
CA ASP A 13 -17.34 -3.91 22.93
C ASP A 13 -18.35 -3.90 21.78
N GLU A 14 -19.31 -4.82 21.84
CA GLU A 14 -20.36 -4.94 20.81
C GLU A 14 -21.19 -3.66 20.67
N ALA A 15 -21.49 -2.96 21.76
CA ALA A 15 -22.32 -1.75 21.73
C ALA A 15 -21.57 -0.59 21.04
N VAL A 16 -20.28 -0.44 21.35
CA VAL A 16 -19.42 0.55 20.70
C VAL A 16 -19.28 0.21 19.21
N ARG A 17 -18.95 -1.03 18.90
CA ARG A 17 -18.79 -1.53 17.52
C ARG A 17 -20.03 -1.29 16.67
N ARG A 18 -21.23 -1.59 17.21
CA ARG A 18 -22.51 -1.33 16.52
C ARG A 18 -22.78 0.16 16.32
N SER A 19 -22.49 0.98 17.33
CA SER A 19 -22.67 2.44 17.23
C SER A 19 -21.75 3.06 16.20
N LEU A 20 -20.49 2.62 16.13
CA LEU A 20 -19.54 3.03 15.09
C LEU A 20 -20.02 2.64 13.69
N CYS A 21 -20.43 1.39 13.49
CA CYS A 21 -20.96 0.95 12.20
C CYS A 21 -22.17 1.80 11.80
N TRP A 22 -23.14 2.01 12.69
CA TRP A 22 -24.31 2.80 12.38
C TRP A 22 -23.95 4.25 11.99
N LEU A 23 -23.01 4.88 12.70
CA LEU A 23 -22.52 6.22 12.40
C LEU A 23 -21.88 6.29 11.02
N ILE A 24 -20.99 5.36 10.71
CA ILE A 24 -20.25 5.31 9.45
C ILE A 24 -21.20 5.01 8.27
N GLU A 25 -22.16 4.11 8.46
CA GLU A 25 -23.17 3.80 7.45
C GLU A 25 -24.14 4.97 7.20
N SER A 26 -24.40 5.81 8.23
CA SER A 26 -25.18 7.04 8.05
C SER A 26 -24.52 8.07 7.14
N ALA A 27 -23.21 7.95 6.92
CA ALA A 27 -22.40 8.74 5.99
C ALA A 27 -22.15 8.02 4.64
N ASP A 28 -22.99 7.04 4.29
CA ASP A 28 -22.95 6.27 3.03
C ASP A 28 -21.68 5.42 2.83
N HIS A 29 -20.96 5.05 3.91
CA HIS A 29 -19.84 4.11 3.83
C HIS A 29 -20.25 2.71 4.28
N ALA A 30 -19.86 1.68 3.50
CA ALA A 30 -20.06 0.30 3.90
C ALA A 30 -19.12 -0.08 5.04
N THR A 31 -19.63 -0.80 6.04
CA THR A 31 -18.84 -1.27 7.17
C THR A 31 -18.70 -2.79 7.20
N LYS A 32 -17.61 -3.26 7.81
CA LYS A 32 -17.45 -4.64 8.23
C LYS A 32 -16.87 -4.66 9.64
N ALA A 33 -17.55 -5.34 10.56
CA ALA A 33 -17.25 -5.31 11.98
C ALA A 33 -16.53 -6.57 12.44
N PHE A 34 -15.56 -6.42 13.33
CA PHE A 34 -14.77 -7.51 13.92
C PHE A 34 -14.67 -7.32 15.44
N PRO A 35 -14.87 -8.39 16.24
CA PRO A 35 -14.75 -8.30 17.69
C PRO A 35 -13.30 -8.34 18.19
N SER A 36 -12.33 -8.62 17.30
CA SER A 36 -10.91 -8.68 17.66
C SER A 36 -10.01 -8.43 16.44
N ALA A 37 -8.77 -8.03 16.72
CA ALA A 37 -7.74 -7.90 15.70
C ALA A 37 -7.39 -9.25 15.05
N ASP A 38 -7.40 -10.33 15.82
CA ASP A 38 -7.11 -11.68 15.31
C ASP A 38 -8.13 -12.12 14.27
N GLU A 39 -9.43 -11.91 14.50
CA GLU A 39 -10.47 -12.23 13.54
C GLU A 39 -10.36 -11.38 12.27
N PHE A 40 -10.03 -10.10 12.41
CA PHE A 40 -9.79 -9.23 11.26
C PHE A 40 -8.60 -9.71 10.43
N LEU A 41 -7.49 -10.10 11.06
CA LEU A 41 -6.28 -10.56 10.36
C LEU A 41 -6.46 -11.87 9.60
N VAL A 42 -7.40 -12.73 10.02
CA VAL A 42 -7.79 -13.94 9.28
C VAL A 42 -8.54 -13.58 8.00
N GLU A 43 -9.35 -12.54 8.06
CA GLU A 43 -10.17 -12.08 6.93
C GLU A 43 -9.56 -10.86 6.20
N LEU A 44 -8.31 -10.49 6.54
CA LEU A 44 -7.64 -9.35 5.92
C LEU A 44 -7.81 -9.42 4.39
N PRO A 45 -8.49 -8.45 3.77
CA PRO A 45 -8.72 -8.49 2.34
C PRO A 45 -7.40 -8.37 1.58
N ASP A 46 -7.32 -9.03 0.44
CA ASP A 46 -6.24 -8.78 -0.52
C ASP A 46 -6.18 -7.28 -0.84
N THR A 47 -4.97 -6.75 -0.90
CA THR A 47 -4.62 -5.33 -0.82
C THR A 47 -5.14 -4.45 -1.97
N ASP A 48 -5.98 -4.96 -2.85
CA ASP A 48 -6.49 -4.26 -4.04
C ASP A 48 -7.76 -3.42 -3.77
N GLY A 49 -8.27 -3.38 -2.53
CA GLY A 49 -9.47 -2.63 -2.15
C GLY A 49 -9.17 -1.22 -1.63
N VAL A 50 -10.12 -0.30 -1.83
CA VAL A 50 -10.13 1.01 -1.14
C VAL A 50 -10.87 0.84 0.17
N GLY A 51 -10.27 1.27 1.28
CA GLY A 51 -10.88 1.18 2.60
C GLY A 51 -9.97 1.69 3.70
N CYS A 52 -10.47 1.72 4.91
CA CYS A 52 -9.67 2.04 6.09
C CYS A 52 -10.07 1.16 7.28
N ILE A 53 -9.21 1.12 8.27
CA ILE A 53 -9.42 0.42 9.53
C ILE A 53 -9.69 1.46 10.61
N VAL A 54 -10.72 1.22 11.42
CA VAL A 54 -11.02 1.96 12.65
C VAL A 54 -10.92 0.95 13.79
N THR A 55 -9.94 1.10 14.67
CA THR A 55 -9.66 0.12 15.73
C THR A 55 -9.56 0.78 17.11
N ASP A 56 -10.10 0.10 18.12
CA ASP A 56 -9.78 0.47 19.50
C ASP A 56 -8.33 0.11 19.84
N VAL A 57 -7.71 0.90 20.71
CA VAL A 57 -6.35 0.61 21.22
C VAL A 57 -6.35 -0.61 22.13
N ARG A 58 -7.33 -0.66 23.06
CA ARG A 58 -7.34 -1.64 24.14
C ARG A 58 -8.36 -2.72 23.90
N MET A 59 -7.90 -3.82 23.36
CA MET A 59 -8.72 -5.01 23.14
C MET A 59 -8.08 -6.22 23.84
N PRO A 60 -8.88 -7.21 24.27
CA PRO A 60 -8.36 -8.50 24.73
C PRO A 60 -7.58 -9.21 23.62
N GLY A 61 -6.46 -9.84 23.97
CA GLY A 61 -5.56 -10.45 22.99
C GLY A 61 -4.69 -9.40 22.32
N MET A 62 -4.76 -9.31 21.00
CA MET A 62 -4.00 -8.35 20.22
C MET A 62 -4.59 -6.95 20.34
N SER A 63 -3.80 -6.00 20.82
CA SER A 63 -4.16 -4.58 20.92
C SER A 63 -4.17 -3.90 19.53
N GLY A 64 -4.79 -2.71 19.43
CA GLY A 64 -4.76 -1.90 18.21
C GLY A 64 -3.35 -1.46 17.81
N ILE A 65 -2.43 -1.32 18.76
CA ILE A 65 -1.01 -1.02 18.48
C ILE A 65 -0.31 -2.23 17.86
N GLU A 66 -0.47 -3.41 18.45
CA GLU A 66 0.10 -4.65 17.89
C GLU A 66 -0.50 -4.98 16.53
N LEU A 67 -1.77 -4.66 16.30
CA LEU A 67 -2.40 -4.77 14.98
C LEU A 67 -1.71 -3.86 13.94
N LEU A 68 -1.37 -2.61 14.30
CA LEU A 68 -0.62 -1.70 13.43
C LEU A 68 0.74 -2.30 13.03
N GLU A 69 1.50 -2.86 13.98
CA GLU A 69 2.78 -3.51 13.72
C GLU A 69 2.61 -4.71 12.78
N GLU A 70 1.60 -5.54 13.03
CA GLU A 70 1.33 -6.73 12.20
C GLU A 70 0.92 -6.35 10.78
N LEU A 71 0.08 -5.32 10.60
CA LEU A 71 -0.30 -4.79 9.30
C LEU A 71 0.91 -4.26 8.52
N ALA A 72 1.80 -3.53 9.20
CA ALA A 72 3.04 -3.04 8.62
C ALA A 72 3.95 -4.21 8.18
N SER A 73 4.08 -5.25 9.01
CA SER A 73 4.87 -6.45 8.69
C SER A 73 4.34 -7.21 7.47
N ARG A 74 3.02 -7.25 7.29
CA ARG A 74 2.35 -7.86 6.13
C ARG A 74 2.33 -6.98 4.89
N GLY A 75 2.85 -5.75 4.97
CA GLY A 75 2.82 -4.79 3.86
C GLY A 75 1.41 -4.31 3.50
N SER A 76 0.49 -4.30 4.46
CA SER A 76 -0.85 -3.75 4.26
C SER A 76 -0.78 -2.26 3.97
N ASN A 77 -1.56 -1.82 2.99
CA ASN A 77 -1.65 -0.41 2.61
C ASN A 77 -2.92 0.28 3.13
N LEU A 78 -3.73 -0.45 3.91
CA LEU A 78 -4.94 0.11 4.51
C LEU A 78 -4.57 1.15 5.56
N PRO A 79 -5.05 2.39 5.46
CA PRO A 79 -4.89 3.39 6.50
C PRO A 79 -5.60 2.95 7.77
N VAL A 80 -5.01 3.25 8.92
CA VAL A 80 -5.56 2.90 10.24
C VAL A 80 -5.85 4.17 11.01
N VAL A 81 -7.06 4.28 11.49
CA VAL A 81 -7.54 5.26 12.49
C VAL A 81 -7.66 4.55 13.81
N VAL A 82 -7.05 5.10 14.83
CA VAL A 82 -7.04 4.51 16.18
C VAL A 82 -8.00 5.25 17.08
N ILE A 83 -8.90 4.53 17.76
CA ILE A 83 -9.76 5.09 18.78
C ILE A 83 -9.15 4.75 20.14
N THR A 84 -9.04 5.73 21.04
CA THR A 84 -8.37 5.57 22.32
C THR A 84 -9.20 6.13 23.46
N GLY A 85 -9.10 5.54 24.64
CA GLY A 85 -9.71 6.05 25.86
C GLY A 85 -8.94 7.21 26.46
N HIS A 86 -9.53 7.82 27.48
CA HIS A 86 -8.96 8.97 28.20
C HIS A 86 -7.60 8.63 28.83
N GLY A 87 -6.60 9.49 28.63
CA GLY A 87 -5.26 9.33 29.23
C GLY A 87 -4.29 8.46 28.45
N ASP A 88 -4.64 7.97 27.26
CA ASP A 88 -3.78 7.09 26.46
C ASP A 88 -2.85 7.88 25.47
N VAL A 89 -2.49 9.12 25.80
CA VAL A 89 -1.62 9.96 24.96
C VAL A 89 -0.33 9.25 24.54
N PRO A 90 0.37 8.51 25.42
CA PRO A 90 1.56 7.76 24.99
C PRO A 90 1.26 6.73 23.90
N LEU A 91 0.14 6.03 23.97
CA LEU A 91 -0.28 5.03 22.96
C LEU A 91 -0.69 5.71 21.65
N ALA A 92 -1.35 6.88 21.71
CA ALA A 92 -1.65 7.67 20.53
C ALA A 92 -0.36 8.09 19.80
N VAL A 93 0.66 8.56 20.52
CA VAL A 93 1.97 8.91 19.94
C VAL A 93 2.65 7.69 19.32
N GLU A 94 2.55 6.53 19.96
CA GLU A 94 3.10 5.28 19.44
C GLU A 94 2.38 4.85 18.16
N ALA A 95 1.04 4.90 18.12
CA ALA A 95 0.24 4.64 16.93
C ALA A 95 0.67 5.51 15.75
N MET A 96 0.85 6.81 15.95
CA MET A 96 1.30 7.73 14.91
C MET A 96 2.71 7.39 14.41
N ARG A 97 3.63 6.95 15.28
CA ARG A 97 4.98 6.49 14.88
C ARG A 97 4.93 5.20 14.06
N LEU A 98 3.99 4.32 14.32
CA LEU A 98 3.75 3.09 13.59
C LEU A 98 2.98 3.27 12.28
N GLY A 99 2.58 4.52 11.97
CA GLY A 99 1.96 4.88 10.70
C GLY A 99 0.43 4.92 10.71
N ALA A 100 -0.20 5.02 11.89
CA ALA A 100 -1.62 5.39 11.95
C ALA A 100 -1.84 6.73 11.23
N ILE A 101 -2.96 6.86 10.55
CA ILE A 101 -3.34 8.13 9.88
C ILE A 101 -3.69 9.19 10.90
N ASP A 102 -4.48 8.79 11.91
CA ASP A 102 -4.89 9.67 12.98
C ASP A 102 -5.34 8.85 14.19
N PHE A 103 -5.60 9.54 15.31
CA PHE A 103 -6.22 8.96 16.48
C PHE A 103 -7.39 9.83 16.96
N VAL A 104 -8.39 9.20 17.56
CA VAL A 104 -9.59 9.88 18.08
C VAL A 104 -9.80 9.49 19.53
N GLU A 105 -9.85 10.47 20.45
CA GLU A 105 -10.03 10.22 21.88
C GLU A 105 -11.52 10.10 22.24
N LYS A 106 -11.88 9.05 22.96
CA LYS A 106 -13.24 8.87 23.56
C LYS A 106 -13.39 9.75 24.80
N PRO A 107 -14.50 10.50 24.99
CA PRO A 107 -15.63 10.65 24.05
C PRO A 107 -15.33 11.62 22.91
N PHE A 108 -15.77 11.30 21.72
CA PHE A 108 -15.55 12.09 20.50
C PHE A 108 -16.88 12.63 19.93
N GLU A 109 -16.79 13.69 19.17
CA GLU A 109 -17.89 14.17 18.36
C GLU A 109 -18.02 13.33 17.09
N GLU A 110 -19.24 12.91 16.73
CA GLU A 110 -19.52 12.10 15.55
C GLU A 110 -18.91 12.68 14.26
N LYS A 111 -19.05 14.01 14.11
CA LYS A 111 -18.51 14.73 12.95
C LYS A 111 -16.98 14.64 12.87
N ALA A 112 -16.29 14.77 14.00
CA ALA A 112 -14.82 14.69 14.04
C ALA A 112 -14.33 13.30 13.63
N LEU A 113 -14.97 12.23 14.09
CA LEU A 113 -14.63 10.87 13.65
C LEU A 113 -14.86 10.67 12.16
N LEU A 114 -15.99 11.14 11.61
CA LEU A 114 -16.28 11.03 10.19
C LEU A 114 -15.27 11.80 9.33
N GLU A 115 -14.86 13.00 9.74
CA GLU A 115 -13.81 13.76 9.04
C GLU A 115 -12.48 13.01 8.98
N VAL A 116 -12.08 12.34 10.05
CA VAL A 116 -10.86 11.51 10.09
C VAL A 116 -10.99 10.29 9.18
N ILE A 117 -12.16 9.63 9.18
CA ILE A 117 -12.42 8.49 8.29
C ILE A 117 -12.36 8.91 6.82
N GLU A 118 -12.95 10.04 6.46
CA GLU A 118 -12.87 10.58 5.10
C GLU A 118 -11.42 10.83 4.66
N CYS A 119 -10.61 11.46 5.51
CA CYS A 119 -9.18 11.64 5.24
C CYS A 119 -8.46 10.29 5.03
N ALA A 120 -8.78 9.28 5.84
CA ALA A 120 -8.21 7.95 5.70
C ALA A 120 -8.62 7.28 4.38
N LEU A 121 -9.89 7.41 3.97
CA LEU A 121 -10.39 6.88 2.70
C LEU A 121 -9.75 7.57 1.49
N GLU A 122 -9.58 8.89 1.52
CA GLU A 122 -8.86 9.63 0.49
C GLU A 122 -7.41 9.16 0.35
N GLU A 123 -6.74 8.93 1.48
CA GLU A 123 -5.37 8.42 1.49
C GLU A 123 -5.31 6.99 0.93
N SER A 124 -6.29 6.14 1.27
CA SER A 124 -6.43 4.79 0.70
C SER A 124 -6.59 4.83 -0.83
N GLU A 125 -7.42 5.74 -1.34
CA GLU A 125 -7.59 5.92 -2.78
C GLU A 125 -6.27 6.32 -3.47
N LYS A 126 -5.53 7.27 -2.90
CA LYS A 126 -4.23 7.70 -3.43
C LYS A 126 -3.23 6.53 -3.47
N ARG A 127 -3.13 5.77 -2.39
CA ARG A 127 -2.25 4.58 -2.30
C ARG A 127 -2.64 3.54 -3.35
N ASN A 128 -3.93 3.25 -3.49
CA ASN A 128 -4.44 2.29 -4.46
C ASN A 128 -4.17 2.71 -5.92
N LEU A 129 -4.31 3.99 -6.24
CA LEU A 129 -3.98 4.53 -7.56
C LEU A 129 -2.48 4.32 -7.88
N ILE A 130 -1.59 4.58 -6.92
CA ILE A 130 -0.15 4.38 -7.08
C ILE A 130 0.17 2.89 -7.29
N LEU A 131 -0.42 2.00 -6.47
CA LEU A 131 -0.23 0.56 -6.57
C LEU A 131 -0.71 0.01 -7.91
N SER A 132 -1.90 0.44 -8.35
CA SER A 132 -2.46 0.05 -9.65
C SER A 132 -1.58 0.50 -10.82
N ALA A 133 -1.09 1.74 -10.77
CA ALA A 133 -0.15 2.24 -11.77
C ALA A 133 1.16 1.44 -11.79
N ASN A 134 1.72 1.13 -10.62
CA ASN A 134 2.92 0.33 -10.49
C ASN A 134 2.72 -1.11 -10.95
N ALA A 135 1.55 -1.71 -10.71
CA ALA A 135 1.21 -3.05 -11.18
C ALA A 135 1.19 -3.13 -12.72
N VAL A 136 0.64 -2.10 -13.39
CA VAL A 136 0.67 -2.01 -14.85
C VAL A 136 2.10 -1.94 -15.37
N VAL A 137 2.95 -1.14 -14.75
CA VAL A 137 4.36 -1.01 -15.13
C VAL A 137 5.11 -2.31 -14.85
N ARG A 138 4.87 -2.98 -13.72
CA ARG A 138 5.46 -4.28 -13.40
C ARG A 138 5.17 -5.33 -14.46
N LYS A 139 3.92 -5.45 -14.90
CA LYS A 139 3.52 -6.35 -15.98
C LYS A 139 4.29 -6.09 -17.30
N ARG A 140 4.62 -4.82 -17.59
CA ARG A 140 5.41 -4.47 -18.75
C ARG A 140 6.86 -4.96 -18.62
N PHE A 141 7.47 -4.89 -17.43
CA PHE A 141 8.78 -5.47 -17.16
C PHE A 141 8.77 -7.00 -17.29
N GLU A 142 7.73 -7.67 -16.76
CA GLU A 142 7.55 -9.12 -16.89
C GLU A 142 7.39 -9.56 -18.35
N GLY A 143 6.88 -8.69 -19.24
CA GLY A 143 6.72 -8.92 -20.67
C GLY A 143 7.99 -8.71 -21.51
N LEU A 144 9.13 -8.40 -20.87
CA LEU A 144 10.41 -8.33 -21.58
C LEU A 144 10.92 -9.74 -21.91
N SER A 145 11.55 -9.90 -23.09
CA SER A 145 12.25 -11.13 -23.42
C SER A 145 13.49 -11.33 -22.54
N LEU A 146 13.97 -12.56 -22.42
CA LEU A 146 15.20 -12.86 -21.68
C LEU A 146 16.36 -11.97 -22.10
N ARG A 147 16.50 -11.70 -23.41
CA ARG A 147 17.58 -10.86 -23.94
C ARG A 147 17.41 -9.39 -23.58
N GLU A 148 16.17 -8.89 -23.56
CA GLU A 148 15.88 -7.53 -23.08
C GLU A 148 16.15 -7.40 -21.58
N HIS A 149 15.84 -8.43 -20.78
CA HIS A 149 16.19 -8.47 -19.35
C HIS A 149 17.71 -8.39 -19.14
N GLU A 150 18.50 -9.21 -19.83
CA GLU A 150 19.96 -9.20 -19.72
C GLU A 150 20.57 -7.82 -20.07
N VAL A 151 20.03 -7.18 -21.12
CA VAL A 151 20.44 -5.82 -21.48
C VAL A 151 20.01 -4.82 -20.42
N LEU A 152 18.76 -4.90 -19.95
CA LEU A 152 18.19 -3.99 -18.94
C LEU A 152 19.01 -4.01 -17.64
N GLU A 153 19.33 -5.17 -17.10
CA GLU A 153 20.17 -5.29 -15.89
C GLU A 153 21.50 -4.56 -16.01
N LYS A 154 22.17 -4.73 -17.14
CA LYS A 154 23.46 -4.10 -17.37
C LYS A 154 23.36 -2.59 -17.54
N ILE A 155 22.35 -2.09 -18.26
CA ILE A 155 22.19 -0.64 -18.42
C ILE A 155 21.73 0.03 -17.12
N LEU A 156 20.89 -0.60 -16.30
CA LEU A 156 20.50 -0.08 -14.98
C LEU A 156 21.68 -0.02 -14.01
N SER A 157 22.70 -0.89 -14.18
CA SER A 157 23.97 -0.78 -13.42
C SER A 157 24.93 0.27 -13.97
N GLY A 158 24.52 1.08 -14.96
CA GLY A 158 25.37 2.12 -15.55
C GLY A 158 26.43 1.59 -16.52
N THR A 159 26.35 0.32 -16.94
CA THR A 159 27.34 -0.27 -17.87
C THR A 159 27.23 0.36 -19.26
N PRO A 160 28.32 0.91 -19.85
CA PRO A 160 28.33 1.46 -21.21
C PRO A 160 27.96 0.43 -22.26
N ASN A 161 27.26 0.84 -23.34
CA ASN A 161 26.81 -0.04 -24.42
C ASN A 161 27.88 -0.96 -24.97
N ARG A 162 29.11 -0.45 -25.13
CA ARG A 162 30.27 -1.25 -25.61
C ARG A 162 30.58 -2.44 -24.70
N ARG A 163 30.53 -2.24 -23.36
CA ARG A 163 30.77 -3.32 -22.39
C ARG A 163 29.59 -4.29 -22.32
N VAL A 164 28.36 -3.77 -22.45
CA VAL A 164 27.16 -4.61 -22.56
C VAL A 164 27.28 -5.52 -23.79
N ALA A 165 27.64 -4.96 -24.95
CA ALA A 165 27.83 -5.68 -26.18
C ALA A 165 28.87 -6.81 -26.03
N GLN A 166 30.05 -6.50 -25.46
CA GLN A 166 31.09 -7.48 -25.17
C GLN A 166 30.62 -8.61 -24.27
N ALA A 167 29.96 -8.24 -23.15
CA ALA A 167 29.50 -9.20 -22.15
C ALA A 167 28.41 -10.14 -22.69
N LEU A 168 27.60 -9.66 -23.62
CA LEU A 168 26.48 -10.41 -24.18
C LEU A 168 26.77 -11.04 -25.54
N GLY A 169 27.98 -10.84 -26.12
CA GLY A 169 28.39 -11.38 -27.43
C GLY A 169 27.59 -10.82 -28.62
N ILE A 170 27.20 -9.53 -28.55
CA ILE A 170 26.44 -8.84 -29.60
C ILE A 170 27.12 -7.53 -30.00
N THR A 171 26.57 -6.84 -30.99
CA THR A 171 27.12 -5.54 -31.44
C THR A 171 26.54 -4.40 -30.59
N GLU A 172 27.24 -3.25 -30.50
CA GLU A 172 26.74 -2.06 -29.86
C GLU A 172 25.41 -1.59 -30.47
N LYS A 173 25.29 -1.67 -31.80
CA LYS A 173 24.05 -1.36 -32.53
C LYS A 173 22.87 -2.24 -32.08
N THR A 174 23.14 -3.52 -31.79
CA THR A 174 22.13 -4.46 -31.27
C THR A 174 21.73 -4.08 -29.86
N VAL A 175 22.66 -3.62 -29.00
CA VAL A 175 22.35 -3.10 -27.68
C VAL A 175 21.46 -1.86 -27.76
N GLU A 176 21.75 -0.94 -28.68
CA GLU A 176 20.94 0.26 -28.93
C GLU A 176 19.52 -0.11 -29.37
N ALA A 177 19.36 -1.10 -30.24
CA ALA A 177 18.05 -1.59 -30.66
C ALA A 177 17.27 -2.20 -29.48
N HIS A 178 17.92 -3.03 -28.65
CA HIS A 178 17.28 -3.56 -27.43
C HIS A 178 16.88 -2.44 -26.47
N ARG A 179 17.73 -1.44 -26.27
CA ARG A 179 17.39 -0.28 -25.41
C ARG A 179 16.14 0.46 -25.93
N ALA A 180 16.06 0.69 -27.24
CA ALA A 180 14.89 1.34 -27.85
C ALA A 180 13.61 0.52 -27.60
N HIS A 181 13.65 -0.79 -27.85
CA HIS A 181 12.51 -1.69 -27.61
C HIS A 181 12.12 -1.75 -26.13
N ILE A 182 13.10 -1.79 -25.21
CA ILE A 182 12.82 -1.77 -23.77
C ILE A 182 12.11 -0.46 -23.38
N MET A 183 12.63 0.69 -23.85
CA MET A 183 12.03 2.00 -23.58
C MET A 183 10.59 2.06 -24.09
N GLU A 184 10.33 1.56 -25.30
CA GLU A 184 8.99 1.50 -25.89
C GLU A 184 8.05 0.59 -25.10
N LYS A 185 8.46 -0.65 -24.79
CA LYS A 185 7.65 -1.62 -24.02
C LYS A 185 7.31 -1.12 -22.63
N ILE A 186 8.27 -0.53 -21.94
CA ILE A 186 8.06 0.03 -20.59
C ILE A 186 7.27 1.36 -20.64
N GLY A 187 7.29 2.02 -21.80
CA GLY A 187 6.70 3.34 -21.98
C GLY A 187 7.48 4.42 -21.24
N ALA A 188 8.81 4.37 -21.34
CA ALA A 188 9.70 5.36 -20.72
C ALA A 188 10.24 6.32 -21.79
N GLY A 189 10.04 7.63 -21.61
CA GLY A 189 10.52 8.65 -22.54
C GLY A 189 12.01 9.02 -22.36
N SER A 190 12.60 8.60 -21.23
CA SER A 190 14.02 8.84 -20.92
C SER A 190 14.61 7.70 -20.10
N PHE A 191 15.94 7.60 -20.09
CA PHE A 191 16.62 6.62 -19.24
C PHE A 191 16.38 6.85 -17.75
N ALA A 192 16.30 8.12 -17.31
CA ALA A 192 15.96 8.47 -15.94
C ALA A 192 14.57 7.96 -15.56
N GLU A 193 13.59 8.10 -16.45
CA GLU A 193 12.24 7.58 -16.23
C GLU A 193 12.21 6.05 -16.16
N LEU A 194 12.98 5.36 -17.01
CA LEU A 194 13.16 3.90 -16.96
C LEU A 194 13.69 3.45 -15.59
N VAL A 195 14.74 4.13 -15.08
CA VAL A 195 15.31 3.84 -13.76
C VAL A 195 14.26 4.06 -12.66
N THR A 196 13.54 5.18 -12.70
CA THR A 196 12.49 5.48 -11.72
C THR A 196 11.40 4.39 -11.70
N LYS A 197 10.92 4.00 -12.88
CA LYS A 197 9.91 2.93 -13.01
C LYS A 197 10.44 1.58 -12.51
N ALA A 198 11.70 1.24 -12.78
CA ALA A 198 12.32 0.02 -12.29
C ALA A 198 12.40 -0.01 -10.75
N VAL A 199 12.77 1.11 -10.12
CA VAL A 199 12.81 1.24 -8.65
C VAL A 199 11.40 1.16 -8.04
N GLN A 200 10.44 1.90 -8.58
CA GLN A 200 9.06 1.93 -8.08
C GLN A 200 8.34 0.58 -8.16
N THR A 201 8.66 -0.24 -9.15
CA THR A 201 8.05 -1.57 -9.33
C THR A 201 8.81 -2.68 -8.63
N GLY A 202 9.90 -2.37 -7.93
CA GLY A 202 10.73 -3.38 -7.29
C GLY A 202 11.39 -4.33 -8.29
N PHE A 203 11.67 -3.87 -9.52
CA PHE A 203 12.41 -4.67 -10.51
C PHE A 203 13.74 -5.10 -9.90
N GLN A 204 13.77 -6.34 -9.40
CA GLN A 204 14.97 -6.91 -8.80
C GLN A 204 15.96 -7.32 -9.88
N ARG A 205 17.21 -6.92 -9.68
CA ARG A 205 18.35 -7.49 -10.40
C ARG A 205 18.39 -8.98 -10.05
N ASN A 206 18.03 -9.85 -11.01
CA ASN A 206 18.36 -11.26 -10.92
C ASN A 206 19.89 -11.40 -11.04
N GLY A 207 20.58 -11.21 -9.95
CA GLY A 207 22.03 -11.23 -9.88
C GLY A 207 22.43 -11.76 -8.52
N ASN A 208 22.77 -13.02 -8.54
CA ASN A 208 23.66 -13.79 -7.70
C ASN A 208 23.94 -13.23 -6.29
#